data_4d9fc7abd3029a24becd86205ccedaaf
#
_entry.id   4d9fc7abd3029a24becd86205ccedaaf
#
_cell.length_a   1.000
_cell.length_b   1.000
_cell.length_c   1.000
_cell.angle_alpha   90.00
_cell.angle_beta   90.00
_cell.angle_gamma   90.00
#
_symmetry.space_group_name_H-M   'P 1'
#
loop_
_entity.id
_entity.type
_entity.pdbx_description
1 polymer ?
#
loop_
_entity_poly.entity_id
_entity_poly.type
_entity_poly.pdbx_seq_one_letter_code
_entity_poly.pdbx_strand_id
1 'polypeptide(L)'
;MEYGLTEVLKIYSGGLGVLAGDYVKEASDCNINMTAVGFLYRYGYFTQTLSMDGDQVANYEPQNFNNIPVTLVTDENGNATLLEVPYHDRIIYANIWKVAVGRVNLYLMDTDINLNSEFDRSITHTLYGGDWENRLKQEYLLGIGGMLMLKK
;
A
#
# COMPACT_ATOMS: atom_id res chain seq x y z
N MET A 1 -0.50 4.63 6.12
CA MET A 1 0.92 5.02 5.92
C MET A 1 1.10 5.43 4.47
N GLU A 2 1.86 6.49 4.22
CA GLU A 2 2.10 7.10 2.91
C GLU A 2 3.58 7.15 2.60
N TYR A 3 3.96 7.04 1.30
CA TYR A 3 5.35 7.23 0.85
C TYR A 3 5.35 7.96 -0.49
N GLY A 4 5.78 9.22 -0.48
CA GLY A 4 5.93 10.05 -1.68
C GLY A 4 7.22 9.75 -2.42
N LEU A 5 7.24 8.66 -3.17
CA LEU A 5 8.43 8.22 -3.90
C LEU A 5 8.46 8.71 -5.35
N THR A 6 7.33 8.58 -6.03
CA THR A 6 7.13 8.97 -7.43
C THR A 6 5.65 9.18 -7.71
N GLU A 7 5.32 10.01 -8.69
CA GLU A 7 3.94 10.33 -9.08
C GLU A 7 3.17 9.14 -9.66
N VAL A 8 3.87 8.18 -10.25
CA VAL A 8 3.25 6.99 -10.83
C VAL A 8 2.80 5.97 -9.77
N LEU A 9 3.32 6.09 -8.54
CA LEU A 9 2.95 5.24 -7.42
C LEU A 9 2.03 6.03 -6.48
N LYS A 10 0.72 5.89 -6.67
CA LYS A 10 -0.31 6.68 -5.98
C LYS A 10 -0.57 6.18 -4.55
N ILE A 11 0.46 6.18 -3.71
CA ILE A 11 0.39 5.74 -2.30
C ILE A 11 0.62 6.88 -1.31
N TYR A 12 0.52 8.12 -1.75
CA TYR A 12 0.63 9.31 -0.90
C TYR A 12 -0.29 10.43 -1.39
N SER A 13 -0.56 11.40 -0.54
CA SER A 13 -1.39 12.56 -0.89
C SER A 13 -0.77 13.89 -0.51
N GLY A 14 0.07 13.97 0.50
CA GLY A 14 0.55 15.22 1.04
C GLY A 14 1.87 15.13 1.78
N GLY A 15 2.11 16.11 2.67
CA GLY A 15 3.39 16.33 3.33
C GLY A 15 3.91 15.16 4.17
N LEU A 16 3.02 14.39 4.79
CA LEU A 16 3.43 13.18 5.53
C LEU A 16 4.06 12.14 4.61
N GLY A 17 3.48 11.94 3.43
CA GLY A 17 4.02 11.02 2.43
C GLY A 17 5.34 11.52 1.85
N VAL A 18 5.46 12.82 1.60
CA VAL A 18 6.72 13.43 1.13
C VAL A 18 7.81 13.24 2.16
N LEU A 19 7.55 13.54 3.43
CA LEU A 19 8.52 13.34 4.52
C LEU A 19 8.96 11.88 4.62
N ALA A 20 8.00 10.94 4.61
CA ALA A 20 8.32 9.50 4.69
C ALA A 20 9.10 9.01 3.47
N GLY A 21 8.75 9.48 2.28
CA GLY A 21 9.47 9.16 1.04
C GLY A 21 10.90 9.67 1.04
N ASP A 22 11.11 10.92 1.44
CA ASP A 22 12.44 11.53 1.54
C ASP A 22 13.29 10.83 2.61
N TYR A 23 12.68 10.47 3.74
CA TYR A 23 13.37 9.71 4.79
C TYR A 23 13.88 8.34 4.29
N VAL A 24 13.05 7.61 3.53
CA VAL A 24 13.45 6.30 2.97
C VAL A 24 14.56 6.47 1.93
N LYS A 25 14.50 7.52 1.09
CA LYS A 25 15.54 7.84 0.10
C LYS A 25 16.86 8.18 0.79
N GLU A 26 16.83 9.05 1.80
CA GLU A 26 18.02 9.43 2.56
C GLU A 26 18.62 8.24 3.32
N ALA A 27 17.78 7.39 3.93
CA ALA A 27 18.25 6.15 4.57
C ALA A 27 18.98 5.23 3.57
N SER A 28 18.50 5.17 2.33
CA SER A 28 19.17 4.44 1.26
C SER A 28 20.54 5.04 0.91
N ASP A 29 20.61 6.36 0.78
CA ASP A 29 21.84 7.07 0.41
C ASP A 29 22.90 6.99 1.53
N CYS A 30 22.46 7.06 2.78
CA CYS A 30 23.30 6.89 3.97
C CYS A 30 23.62 5.40 4.29
N ASN A 31 23.19 4.46 3.47
CA ASN A 31 23.39 3.01 3.69
C ASN A 31 22.89 2.52 5.05
N ILE A 32 21.75 3.05 5.51
CA ILE A 32 21.10 2.63 6.75
C ILE A 32 20.40 1.29 6.52
N ASN A 33 20.61 0.34 7.42
CA ASN A 33 19.88 -0.93 7.39
C ASN A 33 18.45 -0.72 7.86
N MET A 34 17.55 -0.47 6.90
CA MET A 34 16.14 -0.17 7.14
C MET A 34 15.25 -0.92 6.17
N THR A 35 14.10 -1.31 6.65
CA THR A 35 12.99 -1.83 5.82
C THR A 35 11.74 -1.02 6.14
N ALA A 36 11.02 -0.59 5.12
CA ALA A 36 9.77 0.14 5.25
C ALA A 36 8.57 -0.74 4.91
N VAL A 37 7.42 -0.47 5.53
CA VAL A 37 6.16 -1.20 5.30
C VAL A 37 5.01 -0.23 5.06
N GLY A 38 4.07 -0.60 4.19
CA GLY A 38 2.91 0.22 3.87
C GLY A 38 1.84 -0.57 3.14
N PHE A 39 0.95 0.15 2.44
CA PHE A 39 -0.09 -0.42 1.61
C PHE A 39 0.10 -0.07 0.13
N LEU A 40 -0.23 -1.02 -0.73
CA LEU A 40 -0.43 -0.77 -2.16
C LEU A 40 -1.93 -0.55 -2.37
N TYR A 41 -2.31 0.71 -2.52
CA TYR A 41 -3.71 1.07 -2.70
C TYR A 41 -4.18 0.82 -4.13
N ARG A 42 -5.35 0.18 -4.28
CA ARG A 42 -5.93 -0.12 -5.59
C ARG A 42 -6.25 1.14 -6.39
N TYR A 43 -6.81 2.16 -5.74
CA TYR A 43 -7.19 3.44 -6.35
C TYR A 43 -6.26 4.58 -5.93
N GLY A 44 -5.54 4.40 -4.80
CA GLY A 44 -4.65 5.41 -4.25
C GLY A 44 -5.40 6.65 -3.76
N TYR A 45 -4.83 7.82 -4.04
CA TYR A 45 -5.47 9.11 -3.81
C TYR A 45 -6.13 9.60 -5.10
N PHE A 46 -7.25 10.34 -4.98
CA PHE A 46 -8.03 10.78 -6.13
C PHE A 46 -7.27 11.79 -7.00
N THR A 47 -7.62 11.82 -8.28
CA THR A 47 -7.24 12.91 -9.19
C THR A 47 -8.42 13.86 -9.31
N GLN A 48 -8.16 15.16 -9.16
CA GLN A 48 -9.19 16.18 -9.22
C GLN A 48 -9.29 16.75 -10.62
N THR A 49 -10.53 16.83 -11.12
CA THR A 49 -10.87 17.52 -12.38
C THR A 49 -11.97 18.53 -12.13
N LEU A 50 -12.18 19.42 -13.08
CA LEU A 50 -13.33 20.35 -13.07
C LEU A 50 -14.40 19.87 -14.06
N SER A 51 -15.65 19.93 -13.63
CA SER A 51 -16.79 19.73 -14.52
C SER A 51 -16.96 20.93 -15.48
N MET A 52 -17.85 20.81 -16.45
CA MET A 52 -18.19 21.93 -17.36
C MET A 52 -18.82 23.13 -16.62
N ASP A 53 -19.42 22.87 -15.45
CA ASP A 53 -20.04 23.91 -14.60
C ASP A 53 -19.05 24.49 -13.57
N GLY A 54 -17.80 24.03 -13.57
CA GLY A 54 -16.75 24.50 -12.66
C GLY A 54 -16.70 23.78 -11.31
N ASP A 55 -17.49 22.73 -11.13
CA ASP A 55 -17.48 21.94 -9.90
C ASP A 55 -16.27 21.00 -9.83
N GLN A 56 -15.76 20.79 -8.65
CA GLN A 56 -14.68 19.84 -8.39
C GLN A 56 -15.19 18.40 -8.44
N VAL A 57 -14.54 17.57 -9.25
CA VAL A 57 -14.85 16.15 -9.38
C VAL A 57 -13.64 15.33 -8.95
N ALA A 58 -13.84 14.43 -7.97
CA ALA A 58 -12.83 13.48 -7.53
C ALA A 58 -12.92 12.19 -8.35
N ASN A 59 -11.85 11.86 -9.07
CA ASN A 59 -11.78 10.66 -9.89
C ASN A 59 -10.85 9.62 -9.23
N TYR A 60 -11.37 8.41 -9.06
CA TYR A 60 -10.63 7.27 -8.54
C TYR A 60 -10.42 6.26 -9.67
N GLU A 61 -9.20 6.20 -10.17
CA GLU A 61 -8.83 5.25 -11.23
C GLU A 61 -8.03 4.08 -10.64
N PRO A 62 -8.38 2.83 -10.96
CA PRO A 62 -7.65 1.68 -10.46
C PRO A 62 -6.23 1.65 -11.02
N GLN A 63 -5.25 1.50 -10.16
CA GLN A 63 -3.86 1.31 -10.56
C GLN A 63 -3.68 -0.08 -11.19
N ASN A 64 -2.96 -0.13 -12.31
CA ASN A 64 -2.49 -1.40 -12.85
C ASN A 64 -1.09 -1.69 -12.29
N PHE A 65 -1.00 -2.62 -11.36
CA PHE A 65 0.24 -2.93 -10.64
C PHE A 65 1.34 -3.50 -11.55
N ASN A 66 1.00 -3.98 -12.74
CA ASN A 66 2.00 -4.42 -13.72
C ASN A 66 2.70 -3.26 -14.44
N ASN A 67 2.14 -2.04 -14.36
CA ASN A 67 2.64 -0.87 -15.08
C ASN A 67 3.29 0.17 -14.16
N ILE A 68 3.45 -0.13 -12.87
CA ILE A 68 4.07 0.73 -11.88
C ILE A 68 5.32 0.02 -11.29
N PRO A 69 6.26 0.75 -10.67
CA PRO A 69 7.53 0.20 -10.21
C PRO A 69 7.38 -0.62 -8.93
N VAL A 70 6.55 -1.65 -8.95
CA VAL A 70 6.38 -2.62 -7.88
C VAL A 70 6.62 -4.03 -8.40
N THR A 71 7.12 -4.92 -7.57
CA THR A 71 7.34 -6.33 -7.91
C THR A 71 6.59 -7.19 -6.90
N LEU A 72 5.79 -8.13 -7.39
CA LEU A 72 5.13 -9.11 -6.53
C LEU A 72 6.20 -10.00 -5.87
N VAL A 73 6.12 -10.14 -4.56
CA VAL A 73 7.01 -11.07 -3.83
C VAL A 73 6.50 -12.50 -4.05
N THR A 74 7.39 -13.36 -4.53
CA THR A 74 7.08 -14.75 -4.84
C THR A 74 7.97 -15.70 -4.03
N ASP A 75 7.47 -16.92 -3.83
CA ASP A 75 8.25 -18.02 -3.28
C ASP A 75 9.24 -18.59 -4.32
N GLU A 76 10.00 -19.62 -3.92
CA GLU A 76 10.98 -20.30 -4.78
C GLU A 76 10.33 -20.98 -6.01
N ASN A 77 9.03 -21.26 -5.96
CA ASN A 77 8.27 -21.88 -7.05
C ASN A 77 7.61 -20.83 -7.98
N GLY A 78 7.77 -19.54 -7.68
CA GLY A 78 7.16 -18.44 -8.45
C GLY A 78 5.71 -18.11 -8.07
N ASN A 79 5.18 -18.72 -7.00
CA ASN A 79 3.84 -18.37 -6.50
C ASN A 79 3.92 -17.12 -5.62
N ALA A 80 2.84 -16.32 -5.63
CA ALA A 80 2.74 -15.15 -4.76
C ALA A 80 2.91 -15.53 -3.28
N THR A 81 3.80 -14.85 -2.60
CA THR A 81 3.94 -15.01 -1.14
C THR A 81 2.75 -14.37 -0.46
N LEU A 82 1.87 -15.21 0.09
CA LEU A 82 0.64 -14.78 0.72
C LEU A 82 0.88 -14.48 2.20
N LEU A 83 0.47 -13.29 2.64
CA LEU A 83 0.43 -12.91 4.04
C LEU A 83 -0.92 -13.29 4.63
N GLU A 84 -0.92 -13.96 5.76
CA GLU A 84 -2.10 -14.33 6.54
C GLU A 84 -2.12 -13.53 7.84
N VAL A 85 -3.12 -12.67 8.00
CA VAL A 85 -3.27 -11.84 9.19
C VAL A 85 -4.53 -12.26 9.93
N PRO A 86 -4.40 -12.90 11.12
CA PRO A 86 -5.56 -13.22 11.95
C PRO A 86 -6.31 -11.94 12.35
N TYR A 87 -7.63 -11.91 12.14
CA TYR A 87 -8.47 -10.79 12.51
C TYR A 87 -9.81 -11.29 13.07
N HIS A 88 -9.98 -11.16 14.38
CA HIS A 88 -11.13 -11.71 15.11
C HIS A 88 -11.35 -13.21 14.83
N ASP A 89 -12.40 -13.55 14.10
CA ASP A 89 -12.86 -14.92 13.77
C ASP A 89 -12.43 -15.37 12.36
N ARG A 90 -11.65 -14.57 11.64
CA ARG A 90 -11.23 -14.86 10.27
C ARG A 90 -9.77 -14.48 10.01
N ILE A 91 -9.30 -14.86 8.85
CA ILE A 91 -7.97 -14.47 8.33
C ILE A 91 -8.18 -13.46 7.22
N ILE A 92 -7.44 -12.35 7.27
CA ILE A 92 -7.31 -11.40 6.15
C ILE A 92 -6.03 -11.79 5.40
N TYR A 93 -6.17 -12.01 4.11
CA TYR A 93 -5.06 -12.34 3.21
C TYR A 93 -4.55 -11.09 2.50
N ALA A 94 -3.25 -11.01 2.28
CA ALA A 94 -2.67 -9.94 1.48
C ALA A 94 -1.54 -10.46 0.60
N ASN A 95 -1.47 -9.96 -0.63
CA ASN A 95 -0.26 -10.04 -1.44
C ASN A 95 0.79 -9.08 -0.89
N ILE A 96 2.04 -9.45 -1.06
CA ILE A 96 3.18 -8.62 -0.68
C ILE A 96 3.84 -8.11 -1.96
N TRP A 97 3.92 -6.81 -2.08
CA TRP A 97 4.60 -6.13 -3.17
C TRP A 97 5.86 -5.44 -2.65
N LYS A 98 6.90 -5.41 -3.46
CA LYS A 98 8.18 -4.79 -3.14
C LYS A 98 8.45 -3.61 -4.05
N VAL A 99 8.88 -2.49 -3.45
CA VAL A 99 9.45 -1.32 -4.13
C VAL A 99 10.91 -1.21 -3.70
N ALA A 100 11.82 -1.18 -4.66
CA ALA A 100 13.23 -0.91 -4.39
C ALA A 100 13.47 0.60 -4.35
N VAL A 101 13.82 1.13 -3.19
CA VAL A 101 14.23 2.53 -3.00
C VAL A 101 15.74 2.55 -2.76
N GLY A 102 16.51 2.45 -3.86
CA GLY A 102 17.94 2.25 -3.79
C GLY A 102 18.28 0.96 -3.03
N ARG A 103 18.91 1.07 -1.86
CA ARG A 103 19.29 -0.05 -0.99
C ARG A 103 18.20 -0.46 0.00
N VAL A 104 17.23 0.42 0.24
CA VAL A 104 16.10 0.17 1.16
C VAL A 104 14.95 -0.50 0.40
N ASN A 105 14.36 -1.51 0.99
CA ASN A 105 13.15 -2.14 0.48
C ASN A 105 11.92 -1.60 1.20
N LEU A 106 10.93 -1.19 0.42
CA LEU A 106 9.59 -0.88 0.91
C LEU A 106 8.67 -2.04 0.52
N TYR A 107 8.06 -2.68 1.51
CA TYR A 107 7.07 -3.73 1.29
C TYR A 107 5.66 -3.17 1.49
N LEU A 108 4.79 -3.47 0.55
CA LEU A 108 3.42 -2.97 0.47
C LEU A 108 2.44 -4.13 0.50
N MET A 109 1.45 -4.04 1.39
CA MET A 109 0.37 -5.02 1.50
C MET A 109 -0.80 -4.63 0.60
N ASP A 110 -1.37 -5.62 -0.09
CA ASP A 110 -2.53 -5.49 -0.96
C ASP A 110 -3.55 -6.57 -0.59
N THR A 111 -4.71 -6.17 -0.05
CA THR A 111 -5.80 -7.07 0.33
C THR A 111 -6.83 -7.28 -0.78
N ASP A 112 -6.71 -6.59 -1.93
CA ASP A 112 -7.66 -6.72 -3.04
C ASP A 112 -7.44 -8.01 -3.84
N ILE A 113 -7.60 -9.15 -3.17
CA ILE A 113 -7.44 -10.50 -3.73
C ILE A 113 -8.69 -11.34 -3.50
N ASN A 114 -8.91 -12.32 -4.37
CA ASN A 114 -10.14 -13.13 -4.38
C ASN A 114 -10.32 -14.05 -3.16
N LEU A 115 -9.29 -14.23 -2.35
CA LEU A 115 -9.38 -15.02 -1.09
C LEU A 115 -10.13 -14.26 0.01
N ASN A 116 -10.23 -12.94 -0.10
CA ASN A 116 -10.90 -12.09 0.87
C ASN A 116 -12.36 -11.84 0.50
N SER A 117 -13.18 -11.57 1.54
CA SER A 117 -14.50 -10.99 1.36
C SER A 117 -14.39 -9.60 0.71
N GLU A 118 -15.47 -9.11 0.10
CA GLU A 118 -15.49 -7.76 -0.49
C GLU A 118 -15.14 -6.66 0.53
N PHE A 119 -15.58 -6.82 1.78
CA PHE A 119 -15.24 -5.95 2.89
C PHE A 119 -13.73 -5.92 3.19
N ASP A 120 -13.09 -7.07 3.19
CA ASP A 120 -11.66 -7.15 3.50
C ASP A 120 -10.79 -6.75 2.30
N ARG A 121 -11.28 -6.96 1.06
CA ARG A 121 -10.65 -6.44 -0.15
C ARG A 121 -10.57 -4.92 -0.16
N SER A 122 -11.63 -4.26 0.32
CA SER A 122 -11.72 -2.80 0.31
C SER A 122 -10.74 -2.08 1.26
N ILE A 123 -10.11 -2.80 2.20
CA ILE A 123 -9.19 -2.20 3.19
C ILE A 123 -8.06 -1.43 2.51
N THR A 124 -7.51 -1.95 1.41
CA THR A 124 -6.44 -1.31 0.65
C THR A 124 -6.92 -0.65 -0.65
N HIS A 125 -8.20 -0.25 -0.74
CA HIS A 125 -8.70 0.41 -1.94
C HIS A 125 -8.22 1.86 -2.06
N THR A 126 -8.46 2.66 -1.02
CA THR A 126 -8.19 4.10 -1.07
C THR A 126 -7.38 4.59 0.12
N LEU A 127 -6.50 5.54 -0.15
CA LEU A 127 -5.80 6.28 0.88
C LEU A 127 -6.80 7.23 1.57
N TYR A 128 -6.90 7.15 2.89
CA TYR A 128 -7.87 7.88 3.72
C TYR A 128 -9.35 7.62 3.38
N GLY A 129 -9.64 6.54 2.67
CA GLY A 129 -11.01 6.14 2.37
C GLY A 129 -11.67 5.33 3.49
N GLY A 130 -13.00 5.24 3.39
CA GLY A 130 -13.81 4.46 4.32
C GLY A 130 -14.14 5.19 5.63
N ASP A 131 -14.82 4.46 6.50
CA ASP A 131 -15.20 4.92 7.82
C ASP A 131 -14.12 4.61 8.89
N TRP A 132 -14.43 4.85 10.15
CA TRP A 132 -13.52 4.59 11.27
C TRP A 132 -13.17 3.10 11.40
N GLU A 133 -14.09 2.19 11.03
CA GLU A 133 -13.85 0.75 11.09
C GLU A 133 -12.82 0.32 10.05
N ASN A 134 -12.92 0.82 8.82
CA ASN A 134 -11.91 0.58 7.80
C ASN A 134 -10.53 1.12 8.20
N ARG A 135 -10.48 2.27 8.84
CA ARG A 135 -9.23 2.83 9.36
C ARG A 135 -8.63 1.98 10.47
N LEU A 136 -9.45 1.45 11.38
CA LEU A 136 -8.99 0.52 12.41
C LEU A 136 -8.39 -0.75 11.79
N LYS A 137 -9.04 -1.30 10.74
CA LYS A 137 -8.51 -2.45 9.99
C LYS A 137 -7.17 -2.13 9.33
N GLN A 138 -7.04 -0.94 8.72
CA GLN A 138 -5.77 -0.50 8.16
C GLN A 138 -4.67 -0.41 9.22
N GLU A 139 -4.94 0.19 10.38
CA GLU A 139 -3.97 0.30 11.46
C GLU A 139 -3.57 -1.07 12.01
N TYR A 140 -4.52 -1.96 12.19
CA TYR A 140 -4.27 -3.34 12.61
C TYR A 140 -3.39 -4.10 11.61
N LEU A 141 -3.74 -4.03 10.32
CA LEU A 141 -2.96 -4.66 9.26
C LEU A 141 -1.54 -4.07 9.17
N LEU A 142 -1.40 -2.75 9.32
CA LEU A 142 -0.10 -2.12 9.26
C LEU A 142 0.78 -2.54 10.43
N GLY A 143 0.24 -2.58 11.66
CA GLY A 143 0.96 -2.95 12.86
C GLY A 143 1.23 -4.46 12.94
N ILE A 144 0.18 -5.26 13.00
CA ILE A 144 0.29 -6.72 13.15
C ILE A 144 0.73 -7.39 11.84
N GLY A 145 0.04 -7.08 10.75
CA GLY A 145 0.35 -7.62 9.43
C GLY A 145 1.75 -7.23 8.96
N GLY A 146 2.15 -5.98 9.16
CA GLY A 146 3.50 -5.50 8.85
C GLY A 146 4.58 -6.30 9.57
N MET A 147 4.39 -6.57 10.87
CA MET A 147 5.34 -7.40 11.64
C MET A 147 5.35 -8.86 11.18
N LEU A 148 4.19 -9.42 10.83
CA LEU A 148 4.12 -10.78 10.29
C LEU A 148 4.80 -10.88 8.93
N MET A 149 4.64 -9.87 8.09
CA MET A 149 5.28 -9.77 6.78
C MET A 149 6.81 -9.74 6.88
N LEU A 150 7.37 -8.98 7.83
CA LEU A 150 8.80 -8.87 8.04
C LEU A 150 9.46 -10.15 8.61
N LYS A 151 8.66 -11.11 9.09
CA LYS A 151 9.13 -12.41 9.56
C LYS A 151 9.13 -13.50 8.49
N LYS A 152 8.50 -13.22 7.35
CA LYS A 152 8.51 -14.11 6.18
C LYS A 152 9.71 -13.84 5.28
#